data_975e9889de5c76513a4d0188c851bb83
#
_entry.id   975e9889de5c76513a4d0188c851bb83
#
_cell.length_a   1.000
_cell.length_b   1.000
_cell.length_c   1.000
_cell.angle_alpha   90.00
_cell.angle_beta   90.00
_cell.angle_gamma   90.00
#
_symmetry.space_group_name_H-M   'P 1'
#
loop_
_entity.id
_entity.type
_entity.pdbx_description
1 polymer ?
#
loop_
_entity_poly.entity_id
_entity_poly.type
_entity_poly.pdbx_seq_one_letter_code
_entity_poly.pdbx_strand_id
1 'polypeptide(L)'
;GIQQAPHRSLFNALGLTEEELQKPLIGVVSSYNEIVPGHMNLDKITEAVKMGVAMAGGVPIMVPAIAVCDGIAMGHIGMKYSLVTRDLIADSTEALAMAHQFDGLVMIPNCDKNVPGLLMAAARVNIPTIFVSGGPMLAGHVKGSKTSLSSMFEAVGSYAAGKMDDADICEFENKACPTCGSCSGMYTANSMNCLTEALGMGLKGNGTIPAVYSARVQLAKHAGMQVMELVRKNIRPRDIMTEDAILNALTVDMALGCSTNSM
;
A
#
# COMPACT_ATOMS: atom_id res chain seq x y z
N GLY A 1 -22.91 23.55 -15.32
CA GLY A 1 -23.65 24.80 -15.47
C GLY A 1 -23.05 25.93 -14.63
N ILE A 2 -23.70 27.12 -14.63
CA ILE A 2 -23.16 28.31 -13.90
C ILE A 2 -23.04 28.11 -12.40
N GLN A 3 -23.91 27.31 -11.81
CA GLN A 3 -23.87 26.97 -10.37
C GLN A 3 -22.58 26.23 -9.96
N GLN A 4 -21.89 25.58 -10.91
CA GLN A 4 -20.61 24.88 -10.69
C GLN A 4 -19.39 25.80 -10.93
N ALA A 5 -19.60 27.08 -11.29
CA ALA A 5 -18.50 28.02 -11.51
C ALA A 5 -17.56 28.18 -10.30
N PRO A 6 -18.07 28.26 -9.04
CA PRO A 6 -17.18 28.28 -7.88
C PRO A 6 -16.28 27.06 -7.75
N HIS A 7 -16.80 25.85 -8.04
CA HIS A 7 -16.02 24.61 -8.01
C HIS A 7 -14.91 24.63 -9.07
N ARG A 8 -15.26 25.03 -10.33
CA ARG A 8 -14.26 25.14 -11.40
C ARG A 8 -13.17 26.18 -11.07
N SER A 9 -13.54 27.27 -10.42
CA SER A 9 -12.58 28.28 -9.96
C SER A 9 -11.56 27.71 -8.99
N LEU A 10 -11.99 26.81 -8.08
CA LEU A 10 -11.09 26.14 -7.14
C LEU A 10 -10.21 25.10 -7.86
N PHE A 11 -10.73 24.35 -8.81
CA PHE A 11 -9.91 23.47 -9.64
C PHE A 11 -8.88 24.24 -10.48
N ASN A 12 -9.25 25.40 -11.01
CA ASN A 12 -8.31 26.29 -11.71
C ASN A 12 -7.20 26.80 -10.76
N ALA A 13 -7.51 27.03 -9.49
CA ALA A 13 -6.50 27.39 -8.47
C ALA A 13 -5.49 26.25 -8.20
N LEU A 14 -5.85 24.99 -8.50
CA LEU A 14 -4.92 23.84 -8.48
C LEU A 14 -4.04 23.78 -9.74
N GLY A 15 -4.26 24.64 -10.72
CA GLY A 15 -3.56 24.66 -12.00
C GLY A 15 -4.14 23.71 -13.04
N LEU A 16 -5.34 23.16 -12.82
CA LEU A 16 -6.01 22.32 -13.82
C LEU A 16 -6.51 23.16 -14.99
N THR A 17 -6.30 22.67 -16.22
CA THR A 17 -6.75 23.31 -17.45
C THR A 17 -8.19 22.93 -17.78
N GLU A 18 -8.78 23.64 -18.76
CA GLU A 18 -10.14 23.33 -19.24
C GLU A 18 -10.22 21.91 -19.83
N GLU A 19 -9.17 21.47 -20.53
CA GLU A 19 -9.09 20.14 -21.11
C GLU A 19 -8.98 19.04 -20.02
N GLU A 20 -8.30 19.34 -18.91
CA GLU A 20 -8.21 18.41 -17.77
C GLU A 20 -9.56 18.29 -17.05
N LEU A 21 -10.31 19.39 -16.93
CA LEU A 21 -11.64 19.39 -16.30
C LEU A 21 -12.70 18.58 -17.09
N GLN A 22 -12.40 18.15 -18.31
CA GLN A 22 -13.25 17.26 -19.10
C GLN A 22 -12.87 15.78 -18.97
N LYS A 23 -11.82 15.46 -18.21
CA LYS A 23 -11.31 14.10 -18.04
C LYS A 23 -11.69 13.53 -16.69
N PRO A 24 -11.72 12.19 -16.54
CA PRO A 24 -11.92 11.57 -15.24
C PRO A 24 -10.86 12.00 -14.21
N LEU A 25 -11.33 12.37 -13.02
CA LEU A 25 -10.50 12.76 -11.89
C LEU A 25 -10.20 11.53 -11.04
N ILE A 26 -8.92 11.15 -10.96
CA ILE A 26 -8.48 9.96 -10.26
C ILE A 26 -7.76 10.33 -8.96
N GLY A 27 -8.33 9.90 -7.84
CA GLY A 27 -7.68 10.03 -6.54
C GLY A 27 -6.56 9.00 -6.38
N VAL A 28 -5.33 9.49 -6.21
CA VAL A 28 -4.16 8.65 -5.93
C VAL A 28 -3.90 8.72 -4.43
N VAL A 29 -4.44 7.76 -3.70
CA VAL A 29 -4.38 7.71 -2.23
C VAL A 29 -3.03 7.13 -1.80
N SER A 30 -2.11 8.00 -1.45
CA SER A 30 -0.74 7.63 -1.08
C SER A 30 -0.54 7.68 0.43
N SER A 31 0.00 6.62 0.99
CA SER A 31 0.40 6.58 2.40
C SER A 31 1.88 6.88 2.61
N TYR A 32 2.50 7.61 1.68
CA TYR A 32 3.89 8.07 1.81
C TYR A 32 4.12 8.77 3.15
N ASN A 33 5.20 8.38 3.81
CA ASN A 33 5.80 9.05 4.96
C ASN A 33 7.24 8.57 5.14
N GLU A 34 8.04 9.29 5.95
CA GLU A 34 9.46 9.04 6.15
C GLU A 34 9.75 8.15 7.38
N ILE A 35 8.76 7.88 8.25
CA ILE A 35 8.94 7.09 9.47
C ILE A 35 8.72 5.59 9.28
N VAL A 36 7.92 5.19 8.29
CA VAL A 36 7.62 3.78 8.01
C VAL A 36 8.54 3.28 6.90
N PRO A 37 9.44 2.32 7.16
CA PRO A 37 10.37 1.81 6.14
C PRO A 37 9.69 1.29 4.87
N GLY A 38 8.48 0.74 5.02
CA GLY A 38 7.65 0.30 3.91
C GLY A 38 7.05 1.42 3.06
N HIS A 39 7.07 2.66 3.55
CA HIS A 39 6.40 3.80 2.93
C HIS A 39 7.34 4.89 2.40
N MET A 40 8.61 4.85 2.78
CA MET A 40 9.56 5.90 2.45
C MET A 40 9.87 6.06 0.94
N ASN A 41 9.49 5.10 0.11
CA ASN A 41 9.61 5.13 -1.34
C ASN A 41 8.27 5.28 -2.07
N LEU A 42 7.18 5.45 -1.36
CA LEU A 42 5.85 5.55 -1.97
C LEU A 42 5.64 6.86 -2.75
N ASP A 43 6.45 7.88 -2.51
CA ASP A 43 6.53 9.08 -3.35
C ASP A 43 6.81 8.72 -4.82
N LYS A 44 7.83 7.87 -5.06
CA LYS A 44 8.21 7.39 -6.40
C LYS A 44 7.13 6.51 -7.04
N ILE A 45 6.50 5.66 -6.23
CA ILE A 45 5.37 4.83 -6.69
C ILE A 45 4.18 5.71 -7.05
N THR A 46 3.88 6.73 -6.24
CA THR A 46 2.82 7.71 -6.50
C THR A 46 3.04 8.43 -7.82
N GLU A 47 4.24 8.94 -8.08
CA GLU A 47 4.54 9.61 -9.34
C GLU A 47 4.44 8.66 -10.54
N ALA A 48 4.87 7.42 -10.40
CA ALA A 48 4.71 6.41 -11.45
C ALA A 48 3.22 6.10 -11.74
N VAL A 49 2.38 5.99 -10.72
CA VAL A 49 0.92 5.84 -10.87
C VAL A 49 0.33 7.04 -11.59
N LYS A 50 0.68 8.27 -11.17
CA LYS A 50 0.21 9.51 -11.81
C LYS A 50 0.56 9.54 -13.31
N MET A 51 1.78 9.15 -13.67
CA MET A 51 2.17 9.01 -15.07
C MET A 51 1.27 8.02 -15.82
N GLY A 52 0.98 6.85 -15.22
CA GLY A 52 0.11 5.84 -15.80
C GLY A 52 -1.31 6.34 -16.03
N VAL A 53 -1.89 7.04 -15.07
CA VAL A 53 -3.22 7.67 -15.17
C VAL A 53 -3.25 8.70 -16.31
N ALA A 54 -2.25 9.59 -16.35
CA ALA A 54 -2.16 10.63 -17.37
C ALA A 54 -1.99 10.03 -18.77
N MET A 55 -1.13 9.00 -18.93
CA MET A 55 -0.96 8.28 -20.19
C MET A 55 -2.26 7.65 -20.70
N ALA A 56 -3.14 7.23 -19.81
CA ALA A 56 -4.44 6.64 -20.15
C ALA A 56 -5.59 7.64 -20.24
N GLY A 57 -5.29 8.95 -20.12
CA GLY A 57 -6.23 10.05 -20.35
C GLY A 57 -7.03 10.49 -19.12
N GLY A 58 -6.58 10.17 -17.92
CA GLY A 58 -7.15 10.68 -16.67
C GLY A 58 -6.35 11.83 -16.05
N VAL A 59 -6.89 12.45 -15.02
CA VAL A 59 -6.25 13.51 -14.22
C VAL A 59 -5.97 12.96 -12.83
N PRO A 60 -4.70 12.70 -12.49
CA PRO A 60 -4.34 12.13 -11.19
C PRO A 60 -4.16 13.23 -10.13
N ILE A 61 -4.84 13.11 -9.02
CA ILE A 61 -4.66 13.99 -7.85
C ILE A 61 -4.21 13.15 -6.67
N MET A 62 -3.03 13.42 -6.13
CA MET A 62 -2.53 12.76 -4.94
C MET A 62 -3.24 13.28 -3.70
N VAL A 63 -3.69 12.35 -2.86
CA VAL A 63 -4.29 12.61 -1.56
C VAL A 63 -3.66 11.68 -0.51
N PRO A 64 -3.52 12.12 0.76
CA PRO A 64 -2.80 11.35 1.76
C PRO A 64 -3.66 10.28 2.42
N ALA A 65 -3.00 9.19 2.84
CA ALA A 65 -3.46 8.31 3.90
C ALA A 65 -2.36 8.18 4.96
N ILE A 66 -2.74 7.92 6.22
CA ILE A 66 -1.78 7.69 7.30
C ILE A 66 -1.33 6.23 7.34
N ALA A 67 -0.21 5.99 8.01
CA ALA A 67 0.26 4.65 8.36
C ALA A 67 1.06 4.67 9.65
N VAL A 68 1.02 3.55 10.39
CA VAL A 68 1.88 3.27 11.54
C VAL A 68 2.72 2.04 11.22
N CYS A 69 3.98 2.06 11.59
CA CYS A 69 4.85 0.89 11.53
C CYS A 69 4.73 0.08 12.81
N ASP A 70 4.08 -1.08 12.74
CA ASP A 70 3.92 -1.98 13.87
C ASP A 70 5.27 -2.40 14.46
N GLY A 71 6.28 -2.65 13.62
CA GLY A 71 7.62 -3.01 14.06
C GLY A 71 8.30 -1.92 14.91
N ILE A 72 8.15 -0.65 14.53
CA ILE A 72 8.67 0.48 15.32
C ILE A 72 7.86 0.71 16.60
N ALA A 73 6.54 0.49 16.53
CA ALA A 73 5.62 0.67 17.66
C ALA A 73 5.67 -0.49 18.66
N MET A 74 6.28 -1.62 18.30
CA MET A 74 6.32 -2.84 19.11
C MET A 74 7.09 -2.62 20.42
N GLY A 75 6.59 -3.21 21.52
CA GLY A 75 7.26 -3.19 22.81
C GLY A 75 7.04 -1.92 23.66
N HIS A 76 6.28 -0.95 23.17
CA HIS A 76 5.93 0.25 23.95
C HIS A 76 4.47 0.70 23.73
N ILE A 77 4.06 1.80 24.39
CA ILE A 77 2.68 2.31 24.37
C ILE A 77 2.15 2.59 22.96
N GLY A 78 3.00 2.91 22.00
CA GLY A 78 2.66 3.20 20.61
C GLY A 78 1.93 2.05 19.91
N MET A 79 2.15 0.80 20.33
CA MET A 79 1.49 -0.36 19.74
C MET A 79 -0.04 -0.34 19.90
N LYS A 80 -0.56 0.35 20.94
CA LYS A 80 -2.00 0.53 21.16
C LYS A 80 -2.69 1.33 20.04
N TYR A 81 -1.92 2.12 19.29
CA TYR A 81 -2.43 2.94 18.19
C TYR A 81 -2.41 2.21 16.85
N SER A 82 -1.71 1.09 16.71
CA SER A 82 -1.62 0.36 15.44
C SER A 82 -2.99 -0.07 14.94
N LEU A 83 -3.72 -0.88 15.70
CA LEU A 83 -5.02 -1.40 15.28
C LEU A 83 -6.05 -0.30 15.01
N VAL A 84 -6.08 0.73 15.85
CA VAL A 84 -6.99 1.87 15.72
C VAL A 84 -6.82 2.59 14.37
N THR A 85 -5.61 2.63 13.82
CA THR A 85 -5.36 3.29 12.54
C THR A 85 -6.06 2.63 11.36
N ARG A 86 -6.39 1.33 11.43
CA ARG A 86 -7.14 0.64 10.36
C ARG A 86 -8.47 1.34 10.09
N ASP A 87 -9.24 1.60 11.15
CA ASP A 87 -10.55 2.24 11.03
C ASP A 87 -10.41 3.73 10.67
N LEU A 88 -9.44 4.44 11.28
CA LEU A 88 -9.15 5.83 10.94
C LEU A 88 -8.74 6.01 9.48
N ILE A 89 -7.96 5.09 8.93
CA ILE A 89 -7.58 5.10 7.51
C ILE A 89 -8.81 4.89 6.63
N ALA A 90 -9.65 3.92 6.98
CA ALA A 90 -10.88 3.64 6.26
C ALA A 90 -11.81 4.86 6.26
N ASP A 91 -12.10 5.41 7.42
CA ASP A 91 -13.03 6.52 7.63
C ASP A 91 -12.54 7.81 6.94
N SER A 92 -11.26 8.17 7.13
CA SER A 92 -10.70 9.38 6.54
C SER A 92 -10.60 9.29 5.01
N THR A 93 -10.26 8.13 4.48
CA THR A 93 -10.18 7.91 3.02
C THR A 93 -11.58 7.94 2.39
N GLU A 94 -12.57 7.30 3.03
CA GLU A 94 -13.96 7.36 2.61
C GLU A 94 -14.48 8.79 2.60
N ALA A 95 -14.31 9.53 3.70
CA ALA A 95 -14.74 10.91 3.82
C ALA A 95 -14.10 11.80 2.74
N LEU A 96 -12.81 11.66 2.50
CA LEU A 96 -12.08 12.43 1.49
C LEU A 96 -12.55 12.09 0.08
N ALA A 97 -12.67 10.80 -0.25
CA ALA A 97 -13.08 10.36 -1.58
C ALA A 97 -14.52 10.80 -1.92
N MET A 98 -15.43 10.66 -0.95
CA MET A 98 -16.84 11.06 -1.11
C MET A 98 -17.00 12.59 -1.20
N ALA A 99 -16.23 13.35 -0.43
CA ALA A 99 -16.29 14.81 -0.45
C ALA A 99 -15.80 15.38 -1.78
N HIS A 100 -14.76 14.82 -2.38
CA HIS A 100 -14.16 15.32 -3.62
C HIS A 100 -14.67 14.65 -4.90
N GLN A 101 -15.53 13.63 -4.77
CA GLN A 101 -16.23 12.99 -5.89
C GLN A 101 -15.29 12.50 -7.00
N PHE A 102 -14.27 11.74 -6.64
CA PHE A 102 -13.37 11.10 -7.62
C PHE A 102 -14.11 10.08 -8.49
N ASP A 103 -13.72 9.98 -9.76
CA ASP A 103 -14.24 8.98 -10.68
C ASP A 103 -13.63 7.58 -10.47
N GLY A 104 -12.45 7.52 -9.91
CA GLY A 104 -11.76 6.29 -9.55
C GLY A 104 -10.61 6.54 -8.57
N LEU A 105 -10.10 5.47 -7.98
CA LEU A 105 -9.03 5.53 -6.97
C LEU A 105 -7.88 4.57 -7.31
N VAL A 106 -6.66 5.01 -7.05
CA VAL A 106 -5.50 4.12 -6.93
C VAL A 106 -5.02 4.19 -5.48
N MET A 107 -5.09 3.06 -4.78
CA MET A 107 -4.66 2.94 -3.39
C MET A 107 -3.20 2.47 -3.33
N ILE A 108 -2.36 3.21 -2.59
CA ILE A 108 -0.92 2.93 -2.48
C ILE A 108 -0.54 2.68 -1.01
N PRO A 109 -0.87 1.48 -0.48
CA PRO A 109 -0.48 1.06 0.85
C PRO A 109 0.86 0.31 0.87
N ASN A 110 1.38 0.00 2.06
CA ASN A 110 2.43 -1.03 2.21
C ASN A 110 2.64 -1.53 3.65
N CYS A 111 1.73 -1.28 4.60
CA CYS A 111 1.92 -1.65 6.01
C CYS A 111 0.69 -2.35 6.59
N ASP A 112 0.85 -2.93 7.79
CA ASP A 112 -0.04 -3.89 8.45
C ASP A 112 -1.53 -3.50 8.50
N LYS A 113 -1.83 -2.30 8.99
CA LYS A 113 -3.22 -1.82 9.13
C LYS A 113 -3.64 -0.92 7.98
N ASN A 114 -2.66 -0.42 7.22
CA ASN A 114 -2.88 0.48 6.11
C ASN A 114 -3.49 -0.26 4.90
N VAL A 115 -3.01 -1.46 4.56
CA VAL A 115 -3.59 -2.26 3.47
C VAL A 115 -5.05 -2.61 3.76
N PRO A 116 -5.42 -3.24 4.91
CA PRO A 116 -6.81 -3.57 5.18
C PRO A 116 -7.68 -2.33 5.37
N GLY A 117 -7.17 -1.25 5.96
CA GLY A 117 -7.90 0.02 6.10
C GLY A 117 -8.31 0.61 4.75
N LEU A 118 -7.41 0.63 3.78
CA LEU A 118 -7.71 1.09 2.42
C LEU A 118 -8.63 0.11 1.66
N LEU A 119 -8.54 -1.21 1.90
CA LEU A 119 -9.49 -2.18 1.34
C LEU A 119 -10.91 -1.94 1.88
N MET A 120 -11.04 -1.65 3.18
CA MET A 120 -12.33 -1.27 3.79
C MET A 120 -12.87 0.01 3.15
N ALA A 121 -12.04 1.05 2.98
CA ALA A 121 -12.44 2.29 2.31
C ALA A 121 -12.91 2.02 0.87
N ALA A 122 -12.14 1.24 0.10
CA ALA A 122 -12.50 0.89 -1.28
C ALA A 122 -13.85 0.18 -1.36
N ALA A 123 -14.10 -0.78 -0.47
CA ALA A 123 -15.36 -1.50 -0.40
C ALA A 123 -16.54 -0.60 -0.01
N ARG A 124 -16.33 0.38 0.90
CA ARG A 124 -17.37 1.33 1.35
C ARG A 124 -17.71 2.35 0.27
N VAL A 125 -16.70 3.01 -0.29
CA VAL A 125 -16.86 4.02 -1.36
C VAL A 125 -17.39 3.40 -2.64
N ASN A 126 -16.94 2.22 -2.99
CA ASN A 126 -17.39 1.40 -4.11
C ASN A 126 -17.40 2.14 -5.47
N ILE A 127 -16.35 2.89 -5.76
CA ILE A 127 -16.04 3.41 -7.09
C ILE A 127 -14.87 2.63 -7.70
N PRO A 128 -14.65 2.67 -9.03
CA PRO A 128 -13.55 1.96 -9.67
C PRO A 128 -12.22 2.17 -8.95
N THR A 129 -11.62 1.10 -8.43
CA THR A 129 -10.43 1.20 -7.56
C THR A 129 -9.47 0.06 -7.85
N ILE A 130 -8.16 0.38 -7.84
CA ILE A 130 -7.08 -0.60 -7.93
C ILE A 130 -6.03 -0.32 -6.85
N PHE A 131 -5.32 -1.38 -6.44
CA PHE A 131 -4.23 -1.31 -5.48
C PHE A 131 -2.88 -1.52 -6.15
N VAL A 132 -1.89 -0.78 -5.70
CA VAL A 132 -0.48 -1.04 -5.97
C VAL A 132 0.33 -0.77 -4.71
N SER A 133 0.89 -1.82 -4.12
CA SER A 133 1.69 -1.69 -2.90
C SER A 133 3.12 -1.21 -3.19
N GLY A 134 3.80 -0.74 -2.15
CA GLY A 134 5.21 -0.36 -2.25
C GLY A 134 6.18 -1.51 -2.46
N GLY A 135 5.73 -2.75 -2.24
CA GLY A 135 6.53 -3.96 -2.35
C GLY A 135 7.35 -4.30 -1.11
N PRO A 136 7.83 -5.55 -1.00
CA PRO A 136 8.66 -5.99 0.11
C PRO A 136 10.10 -5.48 0.00
N MET A 137 10.77 -5.31 1.14
CA MET A 137 12.22 -5.08 1.17
C MET A 137 12.98 -6.35 0.76
N LEU A 138 14.24 -6.18 0.37
CA LEU A 138 15.13 -7.31 0.14
C LEU A 138 15.52 -7.99 1.46
N ALA A 139 15.87 -9.27 1.38
CA ALA A 139 16.48 -9.96 2.52
C ALA A 139 17.87 -9.36 2.83
N GLY A 140 18.18 -9.24 4.11
CA GLY A 140 19.52 -8.91 4.57
C GLY A 140 20.48 -10.10 4.46
N HIS A 141 21.74 -9.85 4.73
CA HIS A 141 22.78 -10.90 4.79
C HIS A 141 23.71 -10.64 5.97
N VAL A 142 23.77 -11.59 6.90
CA VAL A 142 24.67 -11.58 8.04
C VAL A 142 25.47 -12.88 8.05
N LYS A 143 26.79 -12.81 8.13
CA LYS A 143 27.69 -13.95 8.16
C LYS A 143 27.41 -14.99 7.03
N GLY A 144 27.06 -14.50 5.83
CA GLY A 144 26.78 -15.33 4.67
C GLY A 144 25.36 -15.95 4.62
N SER A 145 24.54 -15.77 5.63
CA SER A 145 23.17 -16.24 5.70
C SER A 145 22.17 -15.13 5.37
N LYS A 146 21.08 -15.49 4.70
CA LYS A 146 19.95 -14.57 4.49
C LYS A 146 19.26 -14.26 5.81
N THR A 147 18.93 -13.03 6.03
CA THR A 147 18.29 -12.53 7.27
C THR A 147 17.08 -11.66 6.95
N SER A 148 16.25 -11.50 7.96
CA SER A 148 15.06 -10.65 7.92
C SER A 148 14.82 -10.07 9.32
N LEU A 149 13.73 -9.32 9.49
CA LEU A 149 13.29 -8.87 10.80
C LEU A 149 13.05 -10.05 11.77
N SER A 150 12.58 -11.21 11.25
CA SER A 150 12.43 -12.44 12.07
C SER A 150 13.77 -12.89 12.65
N SER A 151 14.83 -12.88 11.84
CA SER A 151 16.17 -13.23 12.27
C SER A 151 16.70 -12.28 13.36
N MET A 152 16.26 -11.01 13.35
CA MET A 152 16.62 -10.06 14.38
C MET A 152 16.02 -10.45 15.74
N PHE A 153 14.76 -10.90 15.79
CA PHE A 153 14.16 -11.41 17.04
C PHE A 153 14.88 -12.66 17.57
N GLU A 154 15.29 -13.55 16.66
CA GLU A 154 16.08 -14.74 17.03
C GLU A 154 17.46 -14.36 17.54
N ALA A 155 18.10 -13.32 16.95
CA ALA A 155 19.37 -12.79 17.40
C ALA A 155 19.28 -12.21 18.82
N VAL A 156 18.23 -11.43 19.12
CA VAL A 156 17.97 -10.93 20.49
C VAL A 156 17.86 -12.07 21.50
N GLY A 157 17.13 -13.14 21.16
CA GLY A 157 17.04 -14.32 22.01
C GLY A 157 18.38 -15.03 22.20
N SER A 158 19.19 -15.12 21.15
CA SER A 158 20.53 -15.73 21.20
C SER A 158 21.51 -14.89 22.03
N TYR A 159 21.43 -13.57 21.92
CA TYR A 159 22.19 -12.65 22.75
C TYR A 159 21.84 -12.80 24.23
N ALA A 160 20.54 -12.80 24.56
CA ALA A 160 20.08 -13.01 25.94
C ALA A 160 20.51 -14.38 26.52
N ALA A 161 20.68 -15.39 25.68
CA ALA A 161 21.20 -16.69 26.04
C ALA A 161 22.73 -16.79 26.11
N GLY A 162 23.46 -15.67 25.88
CA GLY A 162 24.92 -15.63 25.89
C GLY A 162 25.60 -16.33 24.69
N LYS A 163 24.84 -16.54 23.58
CA LYS A 163 25.35 -17.17 22.35
C LYS A 163 25.84 -16.19 21.31
N MET A 164 25.60 -14.91 21.51
CA MET A 164 26.04 -13.79 20.67
C MET A 164 26.60 -12.70 21.57
N ASP A 165 27.54 -11.91 21.04
CA ASP A 165 28.12 -10.74 21.68
C ASP A 165 27.54 -9.42 21.09
N ASP A 166 27.99 -8.28 21.63
CA ASP A 166 27.55 -6.95 21.18
C ASP A 166 27.88 -6.67 19.70
N ALA A 167 29.00 -7.20 19.21
CA ALA A 167 29.39 -7.03 17.81
C ALA A 167 28.46 -7.80 16.87
N ASP A 168 28.07 -9.01 17.27
CA ASP A 168 27.10 -9.84 16.53
C ASP A 168 25.76 -9.13 16.41
N ILE A 169 25.21 -8.63 17.52
CA ILE A 169 23.93 -7.90 17.54
C ILE A 169 24.00 -6.66 16.66
N CYS A 170 25.07 -5.88 16.78
CA CYS A 170 25.27 -4.68 15.98
C CYS A 170 25.32 -5.01 14.48
N GLU A 171 25.94 -6.13 14.08
CA GLU A 171 25.95 -6.57 12.69
C GLU A 171 24.54 -6.91 12.19
N PHE A 172 23.71 -7.61 13.01
CA PHE A 172 22.33 -7.89 12.68
C PHE A 172 21.48 -6.63 12.55
N GLU A 173 21.58 -5.68 13.50
CA GLU A 173 20.86 -4.40 13.45
C GLU A 173 21.13 -3.64 12.16
N ASN A 174 22.39 -3.60 11.72
CA ASN A 174 22.77 -2.86 10.52
C ASN A 174 22.41 -3.54 9.20
N LYS A 175 22.24 -4.87 9.18
CA LYS A 175 22.15 -5.64 7.93
C LYS A 175 20.85 -6.43 7.75
N ALA A 176 20.05 -6.63 8.78
CA ALA A 176 18.85 -7.45 8.69
C ALA A 176 17.74 -6.84 7.82
N CYS A 177 17.64 -5.51 7.81
CA CYS A 177 16.64 -4.76 7.05
C CYS A 177 17.34 -3.77 6.09
N PRO A 178 17.85 -4.23 4.92
CA PRO A 178 18.82 -3.47 4.14
C PRO A 178 18.22 -2.42 3.19
N THR A 179 16.90 -2.47 2.91
CA THR A 179 16.24 -1.60 1.92
C THR A 179 14.92 -1.07 2.43
N CYS A 180 14.36 -0.08 1.71
CA CYS A 180 12.95 0.27 1.85
C CYS A 180 12.05 -0.90 1.43
N GLY A 181 10.79 -0.83 1.83
CA GLY A 181 9.79 -1.85 1.54
C GLY A 181 9.13 -2.38 2.81
N SER A 182 8.04 -3.14 2.68
CA SER A 182 7.47 -3.89 3.78
C SER A 182 8.46 -4.95 4.28
N CYS A 183 8.29 -5.44 5.50
CA CYS A 183 9.21 -6.44 6.06
C CYS A 183 9.41 -7.63 5.12
N SER A 184 10.63 -8.19 5.05
CA SER A 184 10.95 -9.32 4.16
C SER A 184 10.38 -10.68 4.62
N GLY A 185 9.84 -10.75 5.84
CA GLY A 185 9.08 -11.91 6.33
C GLY A 185 7.62 -11.87 5.87
N MET A 186 6.90 -12.98 6.04
CA MET A 186 5.46 -13.08 5.73
C MET A 186 4.63 -12.58 6.94
N TYR A 187 4.93 -11.36 7.43
CA TYR A 187 4.09 -10.65 8.38
C TYR A 187 2.87 -10.04 7.69
N THR A 188 2.02 -9.33 8.42
CA THR A 188 0.73 -8.86 7.91
C THR A 188 0.83 -7.99 6.67
N ALA A 189 1.84 -7.11 6.56
CA ALA A 189 2.01 -6.26 5.39
C ALA A 189 2.20 -7.07 4.10
N ASN A 190 3.13 -8.03 4.08
CA ASN A 190 3.35 -8.90 2.92
C ASN A 190 2.15 -9.83 2.67
N SER A 191 1.58 -10.41 3.72
CA SER A 191 0.38 -11.22 3.64
C SER A 191 -0.74 -10.46 2.94
N MET A 192 -1.10 -9.29 3.45
CA MET A 192 -2.16 -8.47 2.88
C MET A 192 -1.87 -7.98 1.45
N ASN A 193 -0.61 -7.69 1.11
CA ASN A 193 -0.23 -7.33 -0.26
C ASN A 193 -0.40 -8.49 -1.24
N CYS A 194 -0.08 -9.73 -0.83
CA CYS A 194 -0.34 -10.94 -1.61
C CYS A 194 -1.83 -11.24 -1.71
N LEU A 195 -2.57 -11.10 -0.60
CA LEU A 195 -4.02 -11.33 -0.58
C LEU A 195 -4.79 -10.29 -1.41
N THR A 196 -4.34 -9.04 -1.44
CA THR A 196 -4.92 -8.00 -2.31
C THR A 196 -4.81 -8.39 -3.80
N GLU A 197 -3.69 -9.03 -4.19
CA GLU A 197 -3.53 -9.61 -5.54
C GLU A 197 -4.46 -10.79 -5.76
N ALA A 198 -4.50 -11.75 -4.82
CA ALA A 198 -5.37 -12.93 -4.89
C ALA A 198 -6.85 -12.58 -4.93
N LEU A 199 -7.25 -11.53 -4.21
CA LEU A 199 -8.60 -10.98 -4.19
C LEU A 199 -9.00 -10.32 -5.53
N GLY A 200 -8.02 -10.04 -6.41
CA GLY A 200 -8.25 -9.36 -7.69
C GLY A 200 -8.22 -7.83 -7.63
N MET A 201 -7.89 -7.24 -6.47
CA MET A 201 -7.81 -5.79 -6.30
C MET A 201 -6.46 -5.18 -6.71
N GLY A 202 -5.45 -6.00 -7.00
CA GLY A 202 -4.13 -5.59 -7.47
C GLY A 202 -3.68 -6.39 -8.69
N LEU A 203 -2.72 -5.84 -9.44
CA LEU A 203 -2.11 -6.54 -10.58
C LEU A 203 -1.15 -7.64 -10.10
N LYS A 204 -0.90 -8.62 -10.98
CA LYS A 204 0.07 -9.70 -10.74
C LYS A 204 1.45 -9.12 -10.39
N GLY A 205 2.01 -9.58 -9.29
CA GLY A 205 3.28 -9.09 -8.74
C GLY A 205 3.11 -8.02 -7.66
N ASN A 206 1.87 -7.65 -7.32
CA ASN A 206 1.60 -6.66 -6.28
C ASN A 206 2.26 -7.02 -4.95
N GLY A 207 2.14 -8.27 -4.51
CA GLY A 207 2.72 -8.74 -3.25
C GLY A 207 4.19 -9.16 -3.33
N THR A 208 4.72 -9.44 -4.52
CA THR A 208 5.99 -10.19 -4.66
C THR A 208 7.14 -9.42 -5.30
N ILE A 209 6.88 -8.41 -6.12
CA ILE A 209 7.97 -7.61 -6.72
C ILE A 209 8.62 -6.75 -5.63
N PRO A 210 9.94 -6.85 -5.40
CA PRO A 210 10.62 -6.03 -4.40
C PRO A 210 10.50 -4.52 -4.64
N ALA A 211 10.47 -3.76 -3.55
CA ALA A 211 10.29 -2.30 -3.57
C ALA A 211 11.33 -1.56 -4.42
N VAL A 212 12.55 -2.05 -4.43
CA VAL A 212 13.71 -1.39 -5.10
C VAL A 212 13.86 -1.77 -6.58
N TYR A 213 13.02 -2.68 -7.12
CA TYR A 213 13.14 -3.13 -8.50
C TYR A 213 12.42 -2.19 -9.47
N SER A 214 13.00 -1.97 -10.65
CA SER A 214 12.37 -1.21 -11.74
C SER A 214 11.00 -1.78 -12.14
N ALA A 215 10.83 -3.10 -12.03
CA ALA A 215 9.55 -3.78 -12.26
C ALA A 215 8.43 -3.25 -11.33
N ARG A 216 8.76 -2.80 -10.11
CA ARG A 216 7.78 -2.17 -9.20
C ARG A 216 7.28 -0.84 -9.75
N VAL A 217 8.16 -0.03 -10.32
CA VAL A 217 7.81 1.23 -10.99
C VAL A 217 6.94 0.98 -12.22
N GLN A 218 7.27 -0.05 -13.01
CA GLN A 218 6.46 -0.46 -14.18
C GLN A 218 5.06 -0.91 -13.76
N LEU A 219 4.96 -1.72 -12.69
CA LEU A 219 3.68 -2.16 -12.13
C LEU A 219 2.82 -0.96 -11.70
N ALA A 220 3.42 0.04 -11.06
CA ALA A 220 2.75 1.25 -10.64
C ALA A 220 2.16 2.04 -11.83
N LYS A 221 2.91 2.17 -12.92
CA LYS A 221 2.39 2.78 -14.16
C LYS A 221 1.24 1.98 -14.74
N HIS A 222 1.37 0.64 -14.80
CA HIS A 222 0.30 -0.23 -15.28
C HIS A 222 -0.95 -0.14 -14.41
N ALA A 223 -0.81 -0.03 -13.09
CA ALA A 223 -1.96 0.19 -12.20
C ALA A 223 -2.66 1.51 -12.49
N GLY A 224 -1.90 2.59 -12.75
CA GLY A 224 -2.44 3.88 -13.17
C GLY A 224 -3.18 3.81 -14.51
N MET A 225 -2.70 3.03 -15.47
CA MET A 225 -3.44 2.79 -16.72
C MET A 225 -4.67 1.92 -16.49
N GLN A 226 -4.56 0.90 -15.65
CA GLN A 226 -5.64 -0.05 -15.40
C GLN A 226 -6.85 0.59 -14.69
N VAL A 227 -6.65 1.54 -13.77
CA VAL A 227 -7.78 2.23 -13.13
C VAL A 227 -8.66 2.93 -14.16
N MET A 228 -8.08 3.47 -15.24
CA MET A 228 -8.83 4.11 -16.31
C MET A 228 -9.71 3.13 -17.09
N GLU A 229 -9.25 1.86 -17.25
CA GLU A 229 -10.08 0.79 -17.81
C GLU A 229 -11.24 0.42 -16.86
N LEU A 230 -10.96 0.36 -15.54
CA LEU A 230 -12.00 0.12 -14.55
C LEU A 230 -13.07 1.22 -14.57
N VAL A 231 -12.66 2.48 -14.69
CA VAL A 231 -13.59 3.64 -14.83
C VAL A 231 -14.43 3.52 -16.10
N ARG A 232 -13.81 3.26 -17.27
CA ARG A 232 -14.54 3.11 -18.53
C ARG A 232 -15.57 1.98 -18.50
N LYS A 233 -15.24 0.87 -17.85
CA LYS A 233 -16.10 -0.33 -17.72
C LYS A 233 -17.00 -0.28 -16.51
N ASN A 234 -16.86 0.72 -15.63
CA ASN A 234 -17.56 0.85 -14.36
C ASN A 234 -17.44 -0.40 -13.47
N ILE A 235 -16.25 -1.02 -13.44
CA ILE A 235 -15.95 -2.17 -12.57
C ILE A 235 -15.53 -1.63 -11.20
N ARG A 236 -16.27 -2.02 -10.17
CA ARG A 236 -16.15 -1.50 -8.80
C ARG A 236 -15.60 -2.54 -7.84
N PRO A 237 -15.09 -2.15 -6.66
CA PRO A 237 -14.58 -3.11 -5.67
C PRO A 237 -15.54 -4.24 -5.31
N ARG A 238 -16.82 -3.96 -5.13
CA ARG A 238 -17.81 -4.99 -4.78
C ARG A 238 -18.15 -5.95 -5.93
N ASP A 239 -17.82 -5.59 -7.18
CA ASP A 239 -17.93 -6.49 -8.32
C ASP A 239 -16.77 -7.49 -8.36
N ILE A 240 -15.63 -7.14 -7.74
CA ILE A 240 -14.41 -7.95 -7.67
C ILE A 240 -14.37 -8.76 -6.38
N MET A 241 -14.68 -8.14 -5.23
CA MET A 241 -14.62 -8.72 -3.90
C MET A 241 -15.85 -9.60 -3.61
N THR A 242 -16.06 -10.60 -4.45
CA THR A 242 -17.12 -11.59 -4.32
C THR A 242 -16.77 -12.64 -3.26
N GLU A 243 -17.76 -13.47 -2.87
CA GLU A 243 -17.53 -14.59 -1.97
C GLU A 243 -16.42 -15.53 -2.50
N ASP A 244 -16.47 -15.88 -3.79
CA ASP A 244 -15.47 -16.72 -4.43
C ASP A 244 -14.07 -16.07 -4.40
N ALA A 245 -13.98 -14.76 -4.63
CA ALA A 245 -12.71 -14.02 -4.56
C ALA A 245 -12.14 -14.03 -3.13
N ILE A 246 -12.99 -13.90 -2.12
CA ILE A 246 -12.59 -13.99 -0.70
C ILE A 246 -12.13 -15.41 -0.38
N LEU A 247 -12.86 -16.46 -0.81
CA LEU A 247 -12.45 -17.85 -0.61
C LEU A 247 -11.12 -18.16 -1.30
N ASN A 248 -10.89 -17.64 -2.51
CA ASN A 248 -9.61 -17.75 -3.20
C ASN A 248 -8.48 -17.07 -2.42
N ALA A 249 -8.71 -15.87 -1.89
CA ALA A 249 -7.74 -15.16 -1.07
C ALA A 249 -7.42 -15.94 0.21
N LEU A 250 -8.41 -16.47 0.92
CA LEU A 250 -8.22 -17.32 2.09
C LEU A 250 -7.45 -18.61 1.77
N THR A 251 -7.71 -19.20 0.59
CA THR A 251 -6.95 -20.38 0.14
C THR A 251 -5.47 -20.04 -0.07
N VAL A 252 -5.19 -18.88 -0.66
CA VAL A 252 -3.80 -18.38 -0.81
C VAL A 252 -3.18 -18.05 0.54
N ASP A 253 -3.94 -17.46 1.47
CA ASP A 253 -3.51 -17.17 2.85
C ASP A 253 -3.01 -18.43 3.55
N MET A 254 -3.80 -19.49 3.50
CA MET A 254 -3.45 -20.79 4.09
C MET A 254 -2.26 -21.45 3.38
N ALA A 255 -2.19 -21.37 2.05
CA ALA A 255 -1.10 -21.98 1.25
C ALA A 255 0.25 -21.29 1.48
N LEU A 256 0.26 -19.97 1.70
CA LEU A 256 1.47 -19.20 1.97
C LEU A 256 1.88 -19.22 3.44
N GLY A 257 1.02 -19.67 4.35
CA GLY A 257 1.24 -19.53 5.79
C GLY A 257 1.32 -18.07 6.21
N CYS A 258 0.34 -17.29 5.80
CA CYS A 258 0.28 -15.85 6.06
C CYS A 258 0.10 -15.53 7.57
N SER A 259 0.16 -14.26 7.89
CA SER A 259 -0.06 -13.75 9.26
C SER A 259 -1.49 -14.05 9.72
N THR A 260 -1.67 -14.52 10.96
CA THR A 260 -3.01 -14.67 11.59
C THR A 260 -3.80 -13.36 11.64
N ASN A 261 -3.13 -12.22 11.51
CA ASN A 261 -3.76 -10.90 11.49
C ASN A 261 -4.37 -10.54 10.11
N SER A 262 -4.15 -11.38 9.08
CA SER A 262 -4.76 -11.22 7.75
C SER A 262 -6.14 -11.86 7.64
N MET A 263 -6.53 -12.70 8.60
CA MET A 263 -7.81 -13.44 8.68
C MET A 263 -8.99 -12.61 9.19
#